data_97e3a2309e326cdd9ae32bb0004a9ee6
#
_entry.id   97e3a2309e326cdd9ae32bb0004a9ee6
#
_cell.length_a   1.000
_cell.length_b   1.000
_cell.length_c   1.000
_cell.angle_alpha   90.00
_cell.angle_beta   90.00
_cell.angle_gamma   90.00
#
_symmetry.space_group_name_H-M   'P 1'
#
loop_
_entity.id
_entity.type
_entity.pdbx_description
1 polymer ?
#
loop_
_entity_poly.entity_id
_entity_poly.type
_entity_poly.pdbx_seq_one_letter_code
_entity_poly.pdbx_strand_id
1 'polypeptide(L)'
;MRNHAKWPFLLIVCFSAALCQAAAPERSAAPHATRQALIGAWRLQRIEILGPKGSRPDPFYNTDSSGLIIYDPSGWMSVQIVGQPRPVMDAPASRPTPAATARVAPRDAQLKAAVLDTYYAYFGTWEFDEATSTVTHSVKASLIPGETGLRYSQTATLDGGQLIFTVRQETPEGTVVRKKIWKRISSPEG
;
A
#
# COMPACT_ATOMS: atom_id res chain seq x y z
N MET A 1 -58.68 77.31 -14.28
CA MET A 1 -59.15 76.19 -13.49
C MET A 1 -58.05 75.13 -13.40
N ARG A 2 -57.45 75.00 -12.24
CA ARG A 2 -56.22 74.23 -11.98
C ARG A 2 -56.62 72.87 -11.40
N ASN A 3 -56.36 71.77 -12.09
CA ASN A 3 -56.48 70.39 -11.55
C ASN A 3 -55.14 69.88 -11.09
N HIS A 4 -55.01 69.63 -9.81
CA HIS A 4 -53.89 69.01 -9.19
C HIS A 4 -54.08 67.49 -9.21
N ALA A 5 -53.28 66.76 -9.99
CA ALA A 5 -53.19 65.32 -9.89
C ALA A 5 -52.23 64.93 -8.79
N LYS A 6 -52.71 64.18 -7.80
CA LYS A 6 -51.90 63.59 -6.70
C LYS A 6 -51.31 62.28 -7.20
N TRP A 7 -50.01 62.13 -7.10
CA TRP A 7 -49.30 60.89 -7.35
C TRP A 7 -49.15 60.14 -6.00
N PRO A 8 -49.42 58.84 -5.97
CA PRO A 8 -49.09 58.06 -4.76
C PRO A 8 -47.66 57.60 -4.79
N PHE A 9 -46.97 57.79 -3.68
CA PHE A 9 -45.64 57.24 -3.41
C PHE A 9 -45.71 55.74 -3.29
N LEU A 10 -45.03 55.02 -4.21
CA LEU A 10 -44.83 53.59 -4.13
C LEU A 10 -43.54 53.31 -3.33
N LEU A 11 -43.70 52.80 -2.11
CA LEU A 11 -42.61 52.34 -1.26
C LEU A 11 -42.11 50.98 -1.81
N ILE A 12 -40.94 50.99 -2.44
CA ILE A 12 -40.25 49.76 -2.84
C ILE A 12 -39.47 49.26 -1.61
N VAL A 13 -39.96 48.22 -0.98
CA VAL A 13 -39.26 47.49 0.06
C VAL A 13 -38.28 46.55 -0.62
N CYS A 14 -36.99 46.89 -0.64
CA CYS A 14 -35.95 45.99 -1.06
C CYS A 14 -35.72 44.88 -0.01
N PHE A 15 -36.24 43.68 -0.29
CA PHE A 15 -35.94 42.48 0.49
C PHE A 15 -34.55 41.96 0.04
N SER A 16 -33.53 42.32 0.81
CA SER A 16 -32.18 41.76 0.61
C SER A 16 -32.17 40.33 1.15
N ALA A 17 -32.37 39.35 0.27
CA ALA A 17 -32.13 37.95 0.59
C ALA A 17 -30.63 37.71 0.71
N ALA A 18 -30.11 37.62 1.93
CA ALA A 18 -28.76 37.16 2.21
C ALA A 18 -28.69 35.65 1.85
N LEU A 19 -28.12 35.32 0.68
CA LEU A 19 -27.73 33.96 0.37
C LEU A 19 -26.59 33.55 1.32
N CYS A 20 -26.95 32.77 2.33
CA CYS A 20 -26.00 32.06 3.15
C CYS A 20 -25.42 30.92 2.28
N GLN A 21 -24.30 31.18 1.59
CA GLN A 21 -23.56 30.13 0.91
C GLN A 21 -22.90 29.28 2.00
N ALA A 22 -23.48 28.13 2.28
CA ALA A 22 -22.83 27.09 3.05
C ALA A 22 -21.57 26.68 2.27
N ALA A 23 -20.39 27.04 2.81
CA ALA A 23 -19.12 26.54 2.31
C ALA A 23 -19.16 25.01 2.39
N ALA A 24 -19.03 24.34 1.26
CA ALA A 24 -18.84 22.91 1.23
C ALA A 24 -17.59 22.58 2.07
N PRO A 25 -17.62 21.52 2.91
CA PRO A 25 -16.44 21.16 3.68
C PRO A 25 -15.29 20.90 2.70
N GLU A 26 -14.24 21.70 2.79
CA GLU A 26 -12.98 21.43 2.11
C GLU A 26 -12.56 20.02 2.51
N ARG A 27 -12.51 19.14 1.52
CA ARG A 27 -11.98 17.80 1.70
C ARG A 27 -10.52 17.99 2.08
N SER A 28 -10.22 17.90 3.38
CA SER A 28 -8.86 17.98 3.91
C SER A 28 -7.99 17.09 3.04
N ALA A 29 -7.02 17.69 2.35
CA ALA A 29 -6.05 16.93 1.58
C ALA A 29 -5.43 15.91 2.53
N ALA A 30 -5.43 14.63 2.14
CA ALA A 30 -4.79 13.60 2.95
C ALA A 30 -3.37 14.07 3.29
N PRO A 31 -2.93 13.96 4.54
CA PRO A 31 -1.63 14.46 4.94
C PRO A 31 -0.57 13.80 4.04
N HIS A 32 0.26 14.64 3.41
CA HIS A 32 1.35 14.16 2.58
C HIS A 32 2.21 13.20 3.41
N ALA A 33 2.47 12.00 2.87
CA ALA A 33 3.36 11.07 3.52
C ALA A 33 4.75 11.73 3.65
N THR A 34 5.37 11.61 4.81
CA THR A 34 6.75 12.05 5.03
C THR A 34 7.63 10.82 5.27
N ARG A 35 8.93 10.95 5.02
CA ARG A 35 9.88 9.89 5.32
C ARG A 35 9.75 9.41 6.78
N GLN A 36 9.64 10.36 7.73
CA GLN A 36 9.48 10.06 9.15
C GLN A 36 8.21 9.27 9.44
N ALA A 37 7.13 9.54 8.74
CA ALA A 37 5.86 8.85 8.92
C ALA A 37 5.87 7.41 8.37
N LEU A 38 6.84 7.03 7.52
CA LEU A 38 6.99 5.66 7.05
C LEU A 38 7.83 4.80 8.00
N ILE A 39 8.72 5.39 8.80
CA ILE A 39 9.61 4.66 9.72
C ILE A 39 8.79 3.82 10.70
N GLY A 40 9.20 2.56 10.90
CA GLY A 40 8.60 1.60 11.80
C GLY A 40 8.20 0.29 11.13
N ALA A 41 7.42 -0.50 11.85
CA ALA A 41 6.96 -1.81 11.40
C ALA A 41 5.50 -1.75 10.94
N TRP A 42 5.19 -2.45 9.85
CA TRP A 42 3.90 -2.48 9.22
C TRP A 42 3.49 -3.92 8.90
N ARG A 43 2.28 -4.29 9.29
CA ARG A 43 1.70 -5.60 9.00
C ARG A 43 0.82 -5.54 7.76
N LEU A 44 1.00 -6.48 6.84
CA LEU A 44 0.16 -6.63 5.66
C LEU A 44 -1.30 -6.87 6.09
N GLN A 45 -2.22 -6.14 5.46
CA GLN A 45 -3.65 -6.37 5.59
C GLN A 45 -4.19 -7.14 4.40
N ARG A 46 -3.83 -6.69 3.19
CA ARG A 46 -4.26 -7.33 1.95
C ARG A 46 -3.50 -6.79 0.74
N ILE A 47 -3.54 -7.55 -0.33
CA ILE A 47 -3.09 -7.12 -1.67
C ILE A 47 -4.27 -7.23 -2.62
N GLU A 48 -4.54 -6.16 -3.35
CA GLU A 48 -5.63 -6.04 -4.29
C GLU A 48 -5.10 -5.76 -5.69
N ILE A 49 -5.74 -6.35 -6.69
CA ILE A 49 -5.50 -6.03 -8.10
C ILE A 49 -6.78 -5.43 -8.66
N LEU A 50 -6.69 -4.19 -9.12
CA LEU A 50 -7.77 -3.49 -9.83
C LEU A 50 -7.42 -3.46 -11.30
N GLY A 51 -8.28 -4.01 -12.13
CA GLY A 51 -8.12 -4.04 -13.58
C GLY A 51 -9.40 -3.64 -14.28
N PRO A 52 -9.43 -3.64 -15.62
CA PRO A 52 -10.60 -3.29 -16.42
C PRO A 52 -11.85 -4.15 -16.11
N LYS A 53 -11.64 -5.37 -15.60
CA LYS A 53 -12.71 -6.31 -15.21
C LYS A 53 -13.11 -6.22 -13.74
N GLY A 54 -12.67 -5.17 -13.03
CA GLY A 54 -12.96 -4.97 -11.61
C GLY A 54 -11.81 -5.36 -10.68
N SER A 55 -12.10 -5.37 -9.36
CA SER A 55 -11.16 -5.73 -8.31
C SER A 55 -11.13 -7.24 -8.10
N ARG A 56 -9.94 -7.79 -7.88
CA ARG A 56 -9.73 -9.19 -7.52
C ARG A 56 -8.58 -9.32 -6.53
N PRO A 57 -8.55 -10.41 -5.72
CA PRO A 57 -7.38 -10.75 -4.90
C PRO A 57 -6.15 -11.00 -5.77
N ASP A 58 -4.97 -10.80 -5.17
CA ASP A 58 -3.73 -11.22 -5.81
C ASP A 58 -3.70 -12.76 -5.89
N PRO A 59 -3.33 -13.35 -7.04
CA PRO A 59 -3.33 -14.80 -7.21
C PRO A 59 -2.32 -15.54 -6.32
N PHE A 60 -1.24 -14.86 -5.90
CA PHE A 60 -0.19 -15.42 -5.05
C PHE A 60 -0.39 -15.08 -3.57
N TYR A 61 -0.99 -13.92 -3.29
CA TYR A 61 -1.16 -13.37 -1.94
C TYR A 61 -2.63 -13.04 -1.73
N ASN A 62 -3.40 -14.07 -1.37
CA ASN A 62 -4.83 -13.94 -1.07
C ASN A 62 -5.09 -13.17 0.23
N THR A 63 -6.36 -13.08 0.64
CA THR A 63 -6.80 -12.36 1.84
C THR A 63 -6.22 -12.90 3.15
N ASP A 64 -5.78 -14.18 3.16
CA ASP A 64 -5.23 -14.84 4.34
C ASP A 64 -3.70 -14.71 4.43
N SER A 65 -3.08 -14.07 3.44
CA SER A 65 -1.65 -13.81 3.43
C SER A 65 -1.27 -12.87 4.58
N SER A 66 -0.14 -13.15 5.20
CA SER A 66 0.45 -12.31 6.23
C SER A 66 1.76 -11.70 5.72
N GLY A 67 2.18 -10.60 6.32
CA GLY A 67 3.44 -9.98 5.92
C GLY A 67 3.88 -8.90 6.88
N LEU A 68 5.16 -8.61 6.81
CA LEU A 68 5.84 -7.58 7.57
C LEU A 68 6.70 -6.75 6.64
N ILE A 69 6.64 -5.44 6.80
CA ILE A 69 7.64 -4.52 6.27
C ILE A 69 8.17 -3.67 7.40
N ILE A 70 9.49 -3.48 7.44
CA ILE A 70 10.16 -2.64 8.42
C ILE A 70 10.95 -1.58 7.65
N TYR A 71 10.76 -0.32 8.03
CA TYR A 71 11.57 0.80 7.61
C TYR A 71 12.37 1.30 8.80
N ASP A 72 13.68 1.11 8.75
CA ASP A 72 14.59 1.57 9.80
C ASP A 72 15.03 3.02 9.52
N PRO A 73 15.21 3.87 10.57
CA PRO A 73 15.70 5.24 10.41
C PRO A 73 17.06 5.34 9.69
N SER A 74 17.92 4.33 9.83
CA SER A 74 19.23 4.26 9.15
C SER A 74 19.16 4.11 7.63
N GLY A 75 17.93 3.91 7.07
CA GLY A 75 17.73 3.69 5.65
C GLY A 75 17.74 2.22 5.22
N TRP A 76 17.88 1.28 6.16
CA TRP A 76 17.67 -0.14 5.89
C TRP A 76 16.20 -0.51 5.95
N MET A 77 15.82 -1.55 5.21
CA MET A 77 14.46 -2.07 5.20
C MET A 77 14.42 -3.57 4.96
N SER A 78 13.33 -4.19 5.36
CA SER A 78 13.05 -5.60 5.09
C SER A 78 11.58 -5.80 4.77
N VAL A 79 11.29 -6.65 3.80
CA VAL A 79 9.94 -7.09 3.43
C VAL A 79 9.87 -8.60 3.52
N GLN A 80 8.78 -9.09 4.12
CA GLN A 80 8.45 -10.51 4.20
C GLN A 80 6.95 -10.66 3.96
N ILE A 81 6.56 -11.55 3.05
CA ILE A 81 5.16 -11.85 2.77
C ILE A 81 5.00 -13.37 2.69
N VAL A 82 3.99 -13.86 3.39
CA VAL A 82 3.66 -15.28 3.49
C VAL A 82 2.30 -15.49 2.85
N GLY A 83 2.26 -16.20 1.73
CA GLY A 83 1.02 -16.61 1.07
C GLY A 83 0.35 -17.78 1.79
N GLN A 84 -0.95 -17.93 1.60
CA GLN A 84 -1.75 -19.02 2.14
C GLN A 84 -2.58 -19.68 1.02
N PRO A 85 -2.90 -20.99 1.14
CA PRO A 85 -2.42 -21.95 2.14
C PRO A 85 -0.95 -22.31 1.96
N ARG A 86 -0.25 -22.56 3.06
CA ARG A 86 1.12 -23.09 3.00
C ARG A 86 1.13 -24.60 3.12
N PRO A 87 1.97 -25.30 2.33
CA PRO A 87 2.23 -26.69 2.55
C PRO A 87 2.83 -26.95 3.94
N VAL A 88 2.39 -28.03 4.59
CA VAL A 88 2.96 -28.43 5.88
C VAL A 88 4.30 -29.10 5.64
N MET A 89 5.32 -28.59 6.29
CA MET A 89 6.66 -29.17 6.32
C MET A 89 7.20 -29.11 7.74
N ASP A 90 7.63 -30.25 8.25
CA ASP A 90 8.20 -30.33 9.59
C ASP A 90 9.49 -29.52 9.70
N ALA A 91 9.71 -28.90 10.84
CA ALA A 91 10.97 -28.25 11.10
C ALA A 91 12.08 -29.31 11.21
N PRO A 92 13.21 -29.12 10.48
CA PRO A 92 14.32 -30.04 10.61
C PRO A 92 14.91 -29.96 12.03
N ALA A 93 15.29 -31.12 12.60
CA ALA A 93 15.92 -31.20 13.91
C ALA A 93 17.25 -30.42 13.99
N SER A 94 17.88 -30.20 12.84
CA SER A 94 19.09 -29.38 12.69
C SER A 94 19.10 -28.70 11.34
N ARG A 95 19.87 -27.60 11.23
CA ARG A 95 20.06 -26.91 9.93
C ARG A 95 20.75 -27.87 8.96
N PRO A 96 20.16 -28.14 7.76
CA PRO A 96 20.78 -29.02 6.78
C PRO A 96 22.11 -28.44 6.28
N THR A 97 23.10 -29.29 6.12
CA THR A 97 24.36 -28.93 5.45
C THR A 97 24.16 -28.83 3.94
N PRO A 98 25.00 -28.09 3.20
CA PRO A 98 24.94 -28.06 1.73
C PRO A 98 25.00 -29.45 1.08
N ALA A 99 25.78 -30.38 1.65
CA ALA A 99 25.86 -31.77 1.17
C ALA A 99 24.57 -32.57 1.41
N ALA A 100 23.86 -32.31 2.51
CA ALA A 100 22.57 -32.92 2.80
C ALA A 100 21.46 -32.39 1.90
N THR A 101 21.49 -31.11 1.52
CA THR A 101 20.54 -30.53 0.58
C THR A 101 20.71 -31.04 -0.85
N ALA A 102 21.90 -31.45 -1.24
CA ALA A 102 22.16 -32.04 -2.57
C ALA A 102 21.55 -33.42 -2.78
N ARG A 103 21.09 -34.10 -1.73
CA ARG A 103 20.52 -35.47 -1.77
C ARG A 103 19.03 -35.50 -1.38
N VAL A 104 18.30 -34.47 -1.70
CA VAL A 104 16.87 -34.38 -1.35
C VAL A 104 16.07 -35.32 -2.25
N ALA A 105 15.18 -36.13 -1.66
CA ALA A 105 14.27 -36.97 -2.42
C ALA A 105 13.32 -36.11 -3.29
N PRO A 106 12.90 -36.60 -4.48
CA PRO A 106 12.05 -35.82 -5.40
C PRO A 106 10.77 -35.25 -4.73
N ARG A 107 10.12 -36.02 -3.86
CA ARG A 107 8.94 -35.56 -3.11
C ARG A 107 9.27 -34.39 -2.18
N ASP A 108 10.40 -34.44 -1.49
CA ASP A 108 10.83 -33.38 -0.59
C ASP A 108 11.27 -32.13 -1.37
N ALA A 109 11.80 -32.32 -2.58
CA ALA A 109 12.14 -31.20 -3.47
C ALA A 109 10.89 -30.44 -3.93
N GLN A 110 9.83 -31.15 -4.31
CA GLN A 110 8.54 -30.54 -4.67
C GLN A 110 7.90 -29.82 -3.50
N LEU A 111 7.93 -30.41 -2.29
CA LEU A 111 7.40 -29.77 -1.07
C LEU A 111 8.20 -28.51 -0.74
N LYS A 112 9.53 -28.55 -0.83
CA LYS A 112 10.38 -27.38 -0.62
C LYS A 112 10.11 -26.27 -1.64
N ALA A 113 9.92 -26.61 -2.91
CA ALA A 113 9.53 -25.65 -3.95
C ALA A 113 8.18 -25.00 -3.61
N ALA A 114 7.17 -25.78 -3.27
CA ALA A 114 5.86 -25.27 -2.91
C ALA A 114 5.89 -24.37 -1.63
N VAL A 115 6.73 -24.70 -0.66
CA VAL A 115 6.94 -23.84 0.53
C VAL A 115 7.64 -22.54 0.12
N LEU A 116 8.63 -22.60 -0.79
CA LEU A 116 9.33 -21.44 -1.31
C LEU A 116 8.38 -20.51 -2.07
N ASP A 117 7.54 -21.06 -2.94
CA ASP A 117 6.58 -20.31 -3.76
C ASP A 117 5.53 -19.54 -2.92
N THR A 118 5.33 -19.96 -1.66
CA THR A 118 4.43 -19.29 -0.73
C THR A 118 5.12 -18.29 0.19
N TYR A 119 6.41 -18.02 0.00
CA TYR A 119 7.15 -17.05 0.81
C TYR A 119 7.91 -16.09 -0.07
N TYR A 120 7.79 -14.80 0.20
CA TYR A 120 8.54 -13.76 -0.49
C TYR A 120 9.28 -12.91 0.54
N ALA A 121 10.59 -12.75 0.36
CA ALA A 121 11.40 -11.97 1.29
C ALA A 121 12.56 -11.29 0.57
N TYR A 122 12.80 -10.05 0.92
CA TYR A 122 14.01 -9.32 0.55
C TYR A 122 14.34 -8.26 1.59
N PHE A 123 15.57 -7.82 1.59
CA PHE A 123 16.01 -6.66 2.35
C PHE A 123 16.95 -5.78 1.52
N GLY A 124 17.11 -4.56 1.97
CA GLY A 124 17.95 -3.59 1.29
C GLY A 124 17.90 -2.23 1.94
N THR A 125 18.10 -1.20 1.13
CA THR A 125 17.95 0.20 1.55
C THR A 125 16.70 0.81 0.96
N TRP A 126 16.19 1.87 1.59
CA TRP A 126 15.02 2.58 1.12
C TRP A 126 15.23 4.09 1.13
N GLU A 127 14.58 4.72 0.18
CA GLU A 127 14.52 6.16 0.00
C GLU A 127 13.05 6.57 -0.16
N PHE A 128 12.71 7.78 0.25
CA PHE A 128 11.39 8.34 0.06
C PHE A 128 11.50 9.74 -0.54
N ASP A 129 10.89 9.93 -1.69
CA ASP A 129 10.71 11.23 -2.32
C ASP A 129 9.36 11.80 -1.89
N GLU A 130 9.38 12.81 -1.03
CA GLU A 130 8.18 13.46 -0.50
C GLU A 130 7.43 14.24 -1.57
N ALA A 131 8.13 14.80 -2.56
CA ALA A 131 7.50 15.58 -3.63
C ALA A 131 6.61 14.72 -4.53
N THR A 132 7.03 13.48 -4.79
CA THR A 132 6.28 12.52 -5.64
C THR A 132 5.55 11.46 -4.82
N SER A 133 5.71 11.48 -3.49
CA SER A 133 5.23 10.41 -2.60
C SER A 133 5.68 9.02 -3.03
N THR A 134 6.92 8.91 -3.50
CA THR A 134 7.47 7.67 -4.04
C THR A 134 8.47 7.05 -3.08
N VAL A 135 8.22 5.81 -2.66
CA VAL A 135 9.21 5.00 -1.96
C VAL A 135 9.95 4.14 -2.97
N THR A 136 11.27 4.10 -2.84
CA THR A 136 12.15 3.25 -3.66
C THR A 136 12.92 2.30 -2.75
N HIS A 137 12.82 1.00 -3.04
CA HIS A 137 13.61 -0.05 -2.39
C HIS A 137 14.76 -0.43 -3.31
N SER A 138 15.99 -0.40 -2.80
CA SER A 138 17.18 -0.91 -3.47
C SER A 138 17.55 -2.26 -2.85
N VAL A 139 17.26 -3.34 -3.57
CA VAL A 139 17.39 -4.72 -3.06
C VAL A 139 18.87 -5.09 -2.91
N LYS A 140 19.27 -5.49 -1.70
CA LYS A 140 20.63 -5.97 -1.39
C LYS A 140 20.71 -7.49 -1.39
N ALA A 141 19.65 -8.16 -0.96
CA ALA A 141 19.47 -9.59 -1.10
C ALA A 141 17.99 -9.96 -1.10
N SER A 142 17.63 -11.01 -1.80
CA SER A 142 16.27 -11.53 -1.94
C SER A 142 16.24 -13.05 -1.86
N LEU A 143 15.08 -13.59 -1.49
CA LEU A 143 14.76 -15.01 -1.65
C LEU A 143 14.90 -15.44 -3.12
N ILE A 144 14.63 -14.54 -4.05
CA ILE A 144 14.80 -14.72 -5.49
C ILE A 144 16.13 -14.07 -5.89
N PRO A 145 17.22 -14.84 -6.13
CA PRO A 145 18.56 -14.29 -6.33
C PRO A 145 18.64 -13.24 -7.45
N GLY A 146 17.85 -13.39 -8.51
CA GLY A 146 17.80 -12.46 -9.64
C GLY A 146 17.28 -11.07 -9.33
N GLU A 147 16.71 -10.85 -8.15
CA GLU A 147 16.25 -9.52 -7.71
C GLU A 147 17.34 -8.69 -7.03
N THR A 148 18.47 -9.30 -6.70
CA THR A 148 19.59 -8.57 -6.08
C THR A 148 20.10 -7.47 -7.01
N GLY A 149 20.17 -6.24 -6.52
CA GLY A 149 20.56 -5.06 -7.28
C GLY A 149 19.39 -4.34 -7.96
N LEU A 150 18.19 -4.91 -7.99
CA LEU A 150 17.01 -4.23 -8.54
C LEU A 150 16.54 -3.08 -7.64
N ARG A 151 15.83 -2.15 -8.26
CA ARG A 151 15.15 -1.03 -7.60
C ARG A 151 13.65 -1.13 -7.84
N TYR A 152 12.86 -1.11 -6.77
CA TYR A 152 11.41 -1.13 -6.82
C TYR A 152 10.86 0.20 -6.35
N SER A 153 10.20 0.93 -7.24
CA SER A 153 9.54 2.19 -6.92
C SER A 153 8.04 2.03 -6.91
N GLN A 154 7.38 2.59 -5.90
CA GLN A 154 5.93 2.54 -5.74
C GLN A 154 5.44 3.81 -5.05
N THR A 155 4.25 4.29 -5.44
CA THR A 155 3.63 5.41 -4.76
C THR A 155 3.16 4.98 -3.38
N ALA A 156 3.47 5.76 -2.35
CA ALA A 156 3.09 5.54 -0.96
C ALA A 156 2.06 6.58 -0.51
N THR A 157 0.94 6.14 0.03
CA THR A 157 -0.08 7.00 0.63
C THR A 157 -0.32 6.56 2.06
N LEU A 158 -0.42 7.53 2.97
CA LEU A 158 -0.86 7.28 4.36
C LEU A 158 -2.31 7.72 4.49
N ASP A 159 -3.18 6.80 4.88
CA ASP A 159 -4.60 7.06 5.07
C ASP A 159 -5.14 6.23 6.23
N GLY A 160 -5.77 6.90 7.20
CA GLY A 160 -6.41 6.24 8.36
C GLY A 160 -5.48 5.30 9.14
N GLY A 161 -4.18 5.59 9.24
CA GLY A 161 -3.18 4.73 9.90
C GLY A 161 -2.75 3.54 9.04
N GLN A 162 -3.14 3.52 7.77
CA GLN A 162 -2.69 2.55 6.78
C GLN A 162 -1.62 3.16 5.87
N LEU A 163 -0.66 2.34 5.49
CA LEU A 163 0.30 2.63 4.43
C LEU A 163 -0.14 1.85 3.19
N ILE A 164 -0.43 2.57 2.11
CA ILE A 164 -0.92 1.99 0.87
C ILE A 164 0.13 2.20 -0.20
N PHE A 165 0.71 1.11 -0.70
CA PHE A 165 1.56 1.14 -1.88
C PHE A 165 0.75 0.88 -3.12
N THR A 166 0.96 1.71 -4.14
CA THR A 166 0.29 1.60 -5.42
C THR A 166 1.32 1.45 -6.53
N VAL A 167 1.15 0.41 -7.35
CA VAL A 167 1.90 0.21 -8.60
C VAL A 167 0.90 0.16 -9.73
N ARG A 168 1.14 0.93 -10.78
CA ARG A 168 0.35 0.93 -12.02
C ARG A 168 1.15 0.24 -13.12
N GLN A 169 0.46 -0.58 -13.88
CA GLN A 169 1.04 -1.29 -15.03
C GLN A 169 0.06 -1.22 -16.19
N GLU A 170 0.54 -0.77 -17.34
CA GLU A 170 -0.22 -0.85 -18.58
C GLU A 170 -0.10 -2.26 -19.16
N THR A 171 -1.24 -2.83 -19.53
CA THR A 171 -1.34 -4.13 -20.19
C THR A 171 -2.15 -4.01 -21.47
N PRO A 172 -2.12 -4.97 -22.39
CA PRO A 172 -2.96 -4.96 -23.60
C PRO A 172 -4.46 -4.83 -23.29
N GLU A 173 -4.90 -5.32 -22.12
CA GLU A 173 -6.30 -5.26 -21.68
C GLU A 173 -6.65 -3.96 -20.93
N GLY A 174 -5.68 -3.07 -20.74
CA GLY A 174 -5.83 -1.79 -20.03
C GLY A 174 -4.98 -1.69 -18.76
N THR A 175 -5.16 -0.60 -18.02
CA THR A 175 -4.39 -0.33 -16.80
C THR A 175 -4.73 -1.30 -15.67
N VAL A 176 -3.72 -1.94 -15.11
CA VAL A 176 -3.81 -2.74 -13.89
C VAL A 176 -3.15 -1.99 -12.75
N VAL A 177 -3.84 -1.89 -11.63
CA VAL A 177 -3.34 -1.24 -10.42
C VAL A 177 -3.25 -2.27 -9.32
N ARG A 178 -2.03 -2.50 -8.80
CA ARG A 178 -1.81 -3.34 -7.63
C ARG A 178 -1.69 -2.45 -6.41
N LYS A 179 -2.50 -2.71 -5.38
CA LYS A 179 -2.44 -2.05 -4.08
C LYS A 179 -2.01 -3.03 -3.01
N LYS A 180 -1.00 -2.66 -2.21
CA LYS A 180 -0.59 -3.39 -1.01
C LYS A 180 -0.93 -2.51 0.19
N ILE A 181 -1.80 -2.99 1.06
CA ILE A 181 -2.34 -2.23 2.17
C ILE A 181 -1.76 -2.79 3.47
N TRP A 182 -1.10 -1.92 4.22
CA TRP A 182 -0.38 -2.24 5.44
C TRP A 182 -0.95 -1.43 6.61
N LYS A 183 -0.97 -2.00 7.79
CA LYS A 183 -1.33 -1.32 9.04
C LYS A 183 -0.11 -1.20 9.93
N ARG A 184 0.07 -0.05 10.53
CA ARG A 184 1.15 0.17 11.49
C ARG A 184 1.04 -0.81 12.66
N ILE A 185 2.15 -1.40 13.04
CA ILE A 185 2.25 -2.15 14.27
C ILE A 185 2.55 -1.15 15.37
N SER A 186 1.59 -0.96 16.29
CA SER A 186 1.85 -0.28 17.55
C SER A 186 2.62 -1.24 18.45
N SER A 187 3.56 -0.73 19.25
CA SER A 187 4.21 -1.52 20.29
C SER A 187 3.12 -2.17 21.14
N PRO A 188 3.28 -3.46 21.56
CA PRO A 188 2.41 -4.00 22.57
C PRO A 188 2.44 -3.06 23.76
N GLU A 189 1.26 -2.68 24.24
CA GLU A 189 1.15 -2.00 25.52
C GLU A 189 1.77 -2.95 26.53
N GLY A 190 2.88 -2.50 27.17
CA GLY A 190 3.61 -3.25 28.17
C GLY A 190 2.82 -3.37 29.48
#